data_747b90fb352013f300df278cab1aab35
#
_entry.id   747b90fb352013f300df278cab1aab35
#
_cell.length_a   1.000
_cell.length_b   1.000
_cell.length_c   1.000
_cell.angle_alpha   90.00
_cell.angle_beta   90.00
_cell.angle_gamma   90.00
#
_symmetry.space_group_name_H-M   'P 1'
#
loop_
_entity.id
_entity.type
_entity.pdbx_description
1 polymer ?
#
loop_
_entity_poly.entity_id
_entity_poly.type
_entity_poly.pdbx_seq_one_letter_code
_entity_poly.pdbx_strand_id
1 'polypeptide(L)'
;MMSTNSPMTFRSETRDKNILIRLPMLKTVSKYILSTVIFLLPAFACPAVPTAPSPQRLVNDFAGIFSPEQTAVLENTLVAFDDSTSNQITVVTVTDLEGYSASEYATRIGLEWKVGSEKFDNGLVLLIKPKTEDSGGQVAISVGYGLEGAIPDAYAKRIIDNELIPHFRQNDYFGGTVAACDVLMKLASGEISEPRSRDDDDAGGVLAFFLFLIFVIIVAAVAAGSNKGNNNGRRGGRGRYDDGDIASAIIIGNLLGGSRGGHSSWGGSGSFGGGFGGFGGGSFGGGGASGSW
;
A
#
# COMPACT_ATOMS: atom_id res chain seq x y z
N MET A 1 -53.57 55.21 -82.12
CA MET A 1 -53.78 55.41 -80.67
C MET A 1 -53.64 54.10 -79.94
N MET A 2 -52.91 54.08 -78.84
CA MET A 2 -52.81 53.08 -77.81
C MET A 2 -51.84 51.91 -78.03
N SER A 3 -50.75 52.15 -77.42
CA SER A 3 -49.70 51.33 -76.90
C SER A 3 -50.21 50.19 -75.97
N THR A 4 -49.65 48.97 -76.10
CA THR A 4 -49.72 47.98 -75.06
C THR A 4 -48.34 47.40 -74.86
N ASN A 5 -47.76 47.76 -73.75
CA ASN A 5 -46.52 47.23 -73.21
C ASN A 5 -46.71 45.74 -72.80
N SER A 6 -45.79 44.88 -73.20
CA SER A 6 -45.61 43.54 -72.64
C SER A 6 -44.54 43.56 -71.58
N PRO A 7 -44.71 42.95 -70.41
CA PRO A 7 -43.68 42.86 -69.41
C PRO A 7 -42.70 41.69 -69.70
N MET A 8 -41.41 41.98 -69.54
CA MET A 8 -40.32 41.00 -69.54
C MET A 8 -40.43 40.07 -68.33
N THR A 9 -40.54 38.79 -68.68
CA THR A 9 -40.30 37.73 -67.65
C THR A 9 -38.81 37.52 -67.45
N PHE A 10 -38.35 37.91 -66.29
CA PHE A 10 -36.94 37.69 -65.83
C PHE A 10 -36.78 36.23 -65.40
N ARG A 11 -35.89 35.50 -66.07
CA ARG A 11 -35.61 34.07 -65.91
C ARG A 11 -34.74 33.85 -64.75
N SER A 12 -35.23 33.25 -63.62
CA SER A 12 -34.51 32.84 -62.43
C SER A 12 -34.16 31.33 -62.52
N GLU A 13 -33.39 30.90 -63.50
CA GLU A 13 -33.15 29.47 -63.75
C GLU A 13 -31.72 29.01 -63.51
N THR A 14 -30.90 29.80 -62.83
CA THR A 14 -29.47 29.44 -62.60
C THR A 14 -29.12 29.15 -61.15
N ARG A 15 -30.08 29.17 -60.20
CA ARG A 15 -29.77 29.00 -58.81
C ARG A 15 -29.85 27.55 -58.24
N ASP A 16 -30.64 26.71 -58.94
CA ASP A 16 -30.93 25.37 -58.41
C ASP A 16 -29.93 24.27 -58.78
N LYS A 17 -29.14 24.49 -59.85
CA LYS A 17 -28.20 23.46 -60.34
C LYS A 17 -26.94 23.32 -59.44
N ASN A 18 -26.57 24.36 -58.74
CA ASN A 18 -25.38 24.32 -57.86
C ASN A 18 -25.65 23.66 -56.49
N ILE A 19 -26.91 23.57 -56.06
CA ILE A 19 -27.29 22.92 -54.77
C ILE A 19 -27.35 21.40 -54.96
N LEU A 20 -27.80 20.93 -56.10
CA LEU A 20 -27.91 19.49 -56.38
C LEU A 20 -26.56 18.78 -56.59
N ILE A 21 -25.51 19.53 -56.99
CA ILE A 21 -24.15 18.96 -57.17
C ILE A 21 -23.40 18.87 -55.83
N ARG A 22 -23.73 19.68 -54.82
CA ARG A 22 -23.08 19.65 -53.50
C ARG A 22 -23.53 18.51 -52.60
N LEU A 23 -24.74 18.03 -52.73
CA LEU A 23 -25.30 16.96 -51.88
C LEU A 23 -24.59 15.59 -52.01
N PRO A 24 -24.22 15.09 -53.20
CA PRO A 24 -23.49 13.82 -53.29
C PRO A 24 -22.06 13.93 -52.81
N MET A 25 -21.38 15.05 -53.03
CA MET A 25 -20.00 15.25 -52.48
C MET A 25 -19.99 15.29 -50.97
N LEU A 26 -20.96 15.94 -50.32
CA LEU A 26 -21.04 15.99 -48.85
C LEU A 26 -21.25 14.60 -48.22
N LYS A 27 -22.08 13.75 -48.86
CA LYS A 27 -22.30 12.37 -48.43
C LYS A 27 -21.06 11.49 -48.62
N THR A 28 -20.27 11.73 -49.66
CA THR A 28 -19.05 10.98 -49.94
C THR A 28 -17.94 11.39 -48.98
N VAL A 29 -17.73 12.68 -48.73
CA VAL A 29 -16.76 13.20 -47.73
C VAL A 29 -17.11 12.74 -46.33
N SER A 30 -18.39 12.74 -45.96
CA SER A 30 -18.85 12.24 -44.65
C SER A 30 -18.55 10.75 -44.45
N LYS A 31 -18.68 9.92 -45.47
CA LYS A 31 -18.33 8.49 -45.42
C LYS A 31 -16.82 8.26 -45.20
N TYR A 32 -15.98 9.05 -45.88
CA TYR A 32 -14.53 8.93 -45.73
C TYR A 32 -14.05 9.45 -44.34
N ILE A 33 -14.64 10.55 -43.82
CA ILE A 33 -14.37 11.05 -42.49
C ILE A 33 -14.79 10.02 -41.43
N LEU A 34 -15.99 9.45 -41.55
CA LEU A 34 -16.48 8.42 -40.63
C LEU A 34 -15.62 7.16 -40.68
N SER A 35 -15.19 6.72 -41.89
CA SER A 35 -14.27 5.60 -42.08
C SER A 35 -12.91 5.84 -41.48
N THR A 36 -12.35 7.06 -41.62
CA THR A 36 -11.03 7.43 -41.02
C THR A 36 -11.09 7.53 -39.50
N VAL A 37 -12.20 8.05 -38.95
CA VAL A 37 -12.41 8.10 -37.49
C VAL A 37 -12.56 6.69 -36.92
N ILE A 38 -13.28 5.78 -37.58
CA ILE A 38 -13.41 4.38 -37.13
C ILE A 38 -12.07 3.63 -37.23
N PHE A 39 -11.22 3.95 -38.23
CA PHE A 39 -9.92 3.32 -38.38
C PHE A 39 -8.86 3.85 -37.40
N LEU A 40 -9.03 5.08 -36.87
CA LEU A 40 -8.16 5.65 -35.83
C LEU A 40 -8.56 5.24 -34.39
N LEU A 41 -9.76 4.69 -34.17
CA LEU A 41 -10.22 4.27 -32.85
C LEU A 41 -9.46 3.09 -32.20
N PRO A 42 -8.87 2.11 -32.93
CA PRO A 42 -8.17 1.01 -32.25
C PRO A 42 -6.78 1.34 -31.71
N ALA A 43 -6.27 2.56 -31.87
CA ALA A 43 -4.90 2.91 -31.44
C ALA A 43 -4.75 3.25 -29.95
N PHE A 44 -5.83 3.29 -29.17
CA PHE A 44 -5.80 3.37 -27.72
C PHE A 44 -6.06 2.00 -27.09
N ALA A 45 -5.22 1.02 -27.39
CA ALA A 45 -5.08 -0.12 -26.50
C ALA A 45 -4.46 0.42 -25.21
N CYS A 46 -5.30 0.73 -24.20
CA CYS A 46 -4.82 1.03 -22.86
C CYS A 46 -4.06 -0.22 -22.39
N PRO A 47 -2.78 -0.11 -22.01
CA PRO A 47 -2.06 -1.26 -21.46
C PRO A 47 -2.90 -1.81 -20.30
N ALA A 48 -3.18 -3.10 -20.35
CA ALA A 48 -4.05 -3.75 -19.38
C ALA A 48 -3.17 -4.44 -18.33
N VAL A 49 -3.54 -4.32 -17.07
CA VAL A 49 -2.95 -5.20 -16.04
C VAL A 49 -3.23 -6.67 -16.39
N PRO A 50 -2.41 -7.61 -15.93
CA PRO A 50 -2.65 -9.03 -16.19
C PRO A 50 -4.06 -9.42 -15.72
N THR A 51 -4.74 -10.24 -16.51
CA THR A 51 -6.05 -10.78 -16.11
C THR A 51 -5.89 -11.66 -14.88
N ALA A 52 -6.89 -11.61 -13.98
CA ALA A 52 -6.90 -12.50 -12.82
C ALA A 52 -6.74 -13.97 -13.26
N PRO A 53 -5.86 -14.73 -12.62
CA PRO A 53 -5.63 -16.12 -12.99
C PRO A 53 -6.90 -16.97 -12.74
N SER A 54 -7.01 -18.06 -13.48
CA SER A 54 -8.07 -19.05 -13.28
C SER A 54 -7.43 -20.44 -13.06
N PRO A 55 -7.58 -21.07 -11.89
CA PRO A 55 -8.31 -20.59 -10.69
C PRO A 55 -7.66 -19.37 -10.04
N GLN A 56 -8.47 -18.55 -9.35
CA GLN A 56 -7.99 -17.40 -8.61
C GLN A 56 -7.11 -17.83 -7.42
N ARG A 57 -6.05 -17.04 -7.17
CA ARG A 57 -5.09 -17.25 -6.09
C ARG A 57 -4.73 -15.95 -5.42
N LEU A 58 -4.30 -16.01 -4.17
CA LEU A 58 -3.78 -14.85 -3.45
C LEU A 58 -2.31 -14.56 -3.81
N VAL A 59 -1.53 -15.57 -4.20
CA VAL A 59 -0.14 -15.40 -4.64
C VAL A 59 -0.01 -15.65 -6.13
N ASN A 60 0.38 -14.63 -6.88
CA ASN A 60 0.46 -14.64 -8.34
C ASN A 60 1.86 -14.18 -8.78
N ASP A 61 2.75 -15.14 -8.95
CA ASP A 61 4.16 -14.89 -9.28
C ASP A 61 4.41 -14.92 -10.79
N PHE A 62 4.10 -13.80 -11.48
CA PHE A 62 4.35 -13.68 -12.93
C PHE A 62 5.82 -13.36 -13.25
N ALA A 63 6.58 -12.85 -12.27
CA ALA A 63 8.00 -12.58 -12.44
C ALA A 63 8.89 -13.80 -12.17
N GLY A 64 8.33 -14.88 -11.58
CA GLY A 64 9.06 -16.12 -11.29
C GLY A 64 10.15 -15.93 -10.22
N ILE A 65 9.91 -15.07 -9.21
CA ILE A 65 10.89 -14.80 -8.15
C ILE A 65 10.76 -15.72 -6.94
N PHE A 66 9.70 -16.52 -6.88
CA PHE A 66 9.46 -17.49 -5.82
C PHE A 66 9.61 -18.92 -6.32
N SER A 67 10.11 -19.82 -5.47
CA SER A 67 10.01 -21.24 -5.79
C SER A 67 8.56 -21.73 -5.64
N PRO A 68 8.20 -22.88 -6.25
CA PRO A 68 6.87 -23.45 -6.09
C PRO A 68 6.52 -23.71 -4.61
N GLU A 69 7.50 -24.13 -3.80
CA GLU A 69 7.33 -24.37 -2.37
C GLU A 69 7.08 -23.06 -1.61
N GLN A 70 7.84 -22.00 -1.93
CA GLN A 70 7.66 -20.65 -1.36
C GLN A 70 6.28 -20.10 -1.69
N THR A 71 5.86 -20.23 -2.96
CA THR A 71 4.53 -19.82 -3.40
C THR A 71 3.44 -20.57 -2.63
N ALA A 72 3.58 -21.88 -2.46
CA ALA A 72 2.60 -22.69 -1.73
C ALA A 72 2.52 -22.33 -0.24
N VAL A 73 3.65 -22.08 0.40
CA VAL A 73 3.69 -21.65 1.82
C VAL A 73 2.99 -20.31 1.99
N LEU A 74 3.30 -19.33 1.13
CA LEU A 74 2.72 -18.00 1.20
C LEU A 74 1.20 -18.05 0.90
N GLU A 75 0.78 -18.79 -0.13
CA GLU A 75 -0.63 -18.99 -0.49
C GLU A 75 -1.41 -19.58 0.69
N ASN A 76 -0.94 -20.67 1.28
CA ASN A 76 -1.61 -21.32 2.41
C ASN A 76 -1.74 -20.38 3.61
N THR A 77 -0.73 -19.54 3.86
CA THR A 77 -0.77 -18.55 4.96
C THR A 77 -1.81 -17.48 4.71
N LEU A 78 -1.84 -16.94 3.49
CA LEU A 78 -2.78 -15.87 3.14
C LEU A 78 -4.22 -16.39 3.05
N VAL A 79 -4.43 -17.63 2.57
CA VAL A 79 -5.76 -18.28 2.58
C VAL A 79 -6.23 -18.51 4.01
N ALA A 80 -5.38 -19.01 4.91
CA ALA A 80 -5.75 -19.18 6.32
C ALA A 80 -6.10 -17.84 7.00
N PHE A 81 -5.42 -16.77 6.61
CA PHE A 81 -5.73 -15.42 7.08
C PHE A 81 -7.08 -14.92 6.55
N ASP A 82 -7.37 -15.10 5.25
CA ASP A 82 -8.68 -14.77 4.65
C ASP A 82 -9.81 -15.56 5.33
N ASP A 83 -9.65 -16.86 5.48
CA ASP A 83 -10.63 -17.75 6.15
C ASP A 83 -10.94 -17.30 7.59
N SER A 84 -9.96 -16.79 8.33
CA SER A 84 -10.12 -16.40 9.73
C SER A 84 -10.62 -14.97 9.94
N THR A 85 -10.30 -14.05 9.03
CA THR A 85 -10.57 -12.61 9.19
C THR A 85 -11.46 -12.02 8.11
N SER A 86 -11.63 -12.73 7.00
CA SER A 86 -12.22 -12.27 5.74
C SER A 86 -11.44 -11.12 5.06
N ASN A 87 -10.24 -10.78 5.53
CA ASN A 87 -9.39 -9.79 4.91
C ASN A 87 -8.50 -10.45 3.84
N GLN A 88 -8.49 -9.92 2.63
CA GLN A 88 -7.76 -10.51 1.51
C GLN A 88 -6.47 -9.76 1.23
N ILE A 89 -5.34 -10.42 1.40
CA ILE A 89 -4.02 -9.92 1.01
C ILE A 89 -3.59 -10.69 -0.23
N THR A 90 -3.38 -9.97 -1.33
CA THR A 90 -2.93 -10.54 -2.61
C THR A 90 -1.51 -10.09 -2.91
N VAL A 91 -0.62 -11.03 -3.17
CA VAL A 91 0.76 -10.79 -3.60
C VAL A 91 0.85 -11.01 -5.10
N VAL A 92 1.31 -10.00 -5.83
CA VAL A 92 1.47 -10.05 -7.28
C VAL A 92 2.89 -9.63 -7.64
N THR A 93 3.58 -10.47 -8.39
CA THR A 93 4.87 -10.11 -8.95
C THR A 93 4.75 -9.92 -10.45
N VAL A 94 5.40 -8.90 -11.01
CA VAL A 94 5.37 -8.60 -12.44
C VAL A 94 6.76 -8.24 -12.95
N THR A 95 7.03 -8.47 -14.22
CA THR A 95 8.31 -8.08 -14.86
C THR A 95 8.30 -6.65 -15.34
N ASP A 96 7.12 -6.10 -15.69
CA ASP A 96 6.94 -4.74 -16.18
C ASP A 96 5.67 -4.11 -15.59
N LEU A 97 5.64 -2.80 -15.52
CA LEU A 97 4.50 -1.99 -15.05
C LEU A 97 3.75 -1.32 -16.21
N GLU A 98 4.05 -1.68 -17.45
CA GLU A 98 3.37 -1.18 -18.67
C GLU A 98 3.27 0.36 -18.72
N GLY A 99 4.27 1.06 -18.17
CA GLY A 99 4.33 2.52 -18.12
C GLY A 99 3.56 3.18 -16.97
N TYR A 100 2.90 2.41 -16.11
CA TYR A 100 2.27 2.92 -14.89
C TYR A 100 3.27 3.08 -13.74
N SER A 101 2.92 3.90 -12.75
CA SER A 101 3.59 3.86 -11.45
C SER A 101 3.23 2.56 -10.73
N ALA A 102 4.12 2.08 -9.84
CA ALA A 102 3.86 0.85 -9.07
C ALA A 102 2.57 0.97 -8.23
N SER A 103 2.31 2.14 -7.65
CA SER A 103 1.09 2.39 -6.86
C SER A 103 -0.17 2.32 -7.73
N GLU A 104 -0.16 2.97 -8.90
CA GLU A 104 -1.29 2.93 -9.83
C GLU A 104 -1.55 1.51 -10.35
N TYR A 105 -0.48 0.79 -10.69
CA TYR A 105 -0.59 -0.58 -11.18
C TYR A 105 -1.18 -1.53 -10.14
N ALA A 106 -0.74 -1.42 -8.86
CA ALA A 106 -1.29 -2.18 -7.75
C ALA A 106 -2.78 -1.89 -7.52
N THR A 107 -3.17 -0.61 -7.56
CA THR A 107 -4.57 -0.19 -7.42
C THR A 107 -5.43 -0.73 -8.56
N ARG A 108 -4.93 -0.70 -9.80
CA ARG A 108 -5.63 -1.27 -10.96
C ARG A 108 -5.83 -2.78 -10.83
N ILE A 109 -4.82 -3.52 -10.36
CA ILE A 109 -4.96 -4.95 -10.06
C ILE A 109 -6.08 -5.16 -9.03
N GLY A 110 -6.07 -4.42 -7.94
CA GLY A 110 -7.09 -4.52 -6.90
C GLY A 110 -8.51 -4.33 -7.43
N LEU A 111 -8.71 -3.32 -8.28
CA LEU A 111 -9.99 -2.99 -8.90
C LEU A 111 -10.40 -4.02 -9.96
N GLU A 112 -9.51 -4.40 -10.88
CA GLU A 112 -9.84 -5.30 -11.98
C GLU A 112 -10.03 -6.75 -11.53
N TRP A 113 -9.22 -7.21 -10.56
CA TRP A 113 -9.37 -8.53 -9.97
C TRP A 113 -10.45 -8.59 -8.89
N LYS A 114 -10.94 -7.40 -8.46
CA LYS A 114 -11.95 -7.26 -7.40
C LYS A 114 -11.49 -7.86 -6.06
N VAL A 115 -10.24 -7.58 -5.69
CA VAL A 115 -9.64 -8.09 -4.45
C VAL A 115 -10.41 -7.57 -3.23
N GLY A 116 -10.70 -8.44 -2.28
CA GLY A 116 -11.51 -8.12 -1.11
C GLY A 116 -13.00 -8.39 -1.31
N SER A 117 -13.82 -7.99 -0.35
CA SER A 117 -15.26 -8.16 -0.35
C SER A 117 -15.94 -6.84 -0.74
N GLU A 118 -16.95 -6.89 -1.62
CA GLU A 118 -17.78 -5.72 -1.97
C GLU A 118 -18.43 -5.04 -0.76
N LYS A 119 -18.72 -5.81 0.29
CA LYS A 119 -19.36 -5.30 1.50
C LYS A 119 -18.40 -4.54 2.43
N PHE A 120 -17.14 -4.96 2.47
CA PHE A 120 -16.18 -4.50 3.47
C PHE A 120 -15.00 -3.76 2.87
N ASP A 121 -14.78 -3.81 1.54
CA ASP A 121 -13.65 -3.21 0.83
C ASP A 121 -12.29 -3.55 1.48
N ASN A 122 -12.15 -4.78 1.98
CA ASN A 122 -11.08 -5.26 2.84
C ASN A 122 -9.99 -6.03 2.08
N GLY A 123 -9.74 -5.59 0.86
CA GLY A 123 -8.67 -6.10 0.01
C GLY A 123 -7.36 -5.33 0.17
N LEU A 124 -6.24 -6.00 -0.05
CA LEU A 124 -4.92 -5.40 -0.11
C LEU A 124 -4.11 -6.06 -1.23
N VAL A 125 -3.40 -5.26 -2.01
CA VAL A 125 -2.49 -5.73 -3.05
C VAL A 125 -1.06 -5.33 -2.70
N LEU A 126 -0.18 -6.32 -2.55
CA LEU A 126 1.26 -6.17 -2.48
C LEU A 126 1.84 -6.48 -3.87
N LEU A 127 2.25 -5.45 -4.59
CA LEU A 127 2.86 -5.55 -5.92
C LEU A 127 4.38 -5.51 -5.79
N ILE A 128 5.06 -6.43 -6.47
CA ILE A 128 6.53 -6.49 -6.53
C ILE A 128 6.96 -6.56 -7.99
N LYS A 129 7.73 -5.58 -8.43
CA LYS A 129 8.48 -5.64 -9.68
C LYS A 129 9.95 -5.80 -9.32
N PRO A 130 10.56 -6.97 -9.54
CA PRO A 130 11.96 -7.20 -9.21
C PRO A 130 12.87 -6.29 -10.04
N LYS A 131 14.09 -6.08 -9.54
CA LYS A 131 15.14 -5.41 -10.29
C LYS A 131 15.54 -6.26 -11.50
N THR A 132 15.66 -5.62 -12.65
CA THR A 132 16.18 -6.19 -13.89
C THR A 132 17.49 -5.51 -14.28
N GLU A 133 18.14 -5.97 -15.35
CA GLU A 133 19.37 -5.32 -15.87
C GLU A 133 19.08 -3.88 -16.32
N ASP A 134 17.90 -3.63 -16.88
CA ASP A 134 17.52 -2.35 -17.48
C ASP A 134 16.74 -1.42 -16.53
N SER A 135 16.26 -1.92 -15.37
CA SER A 135 15.40 -1.13 -14.49
C SER A 135 15.54 -1.50 -13.02
N GLY A 136 15.44 -0.50 -12.14
CA GLY A 136 15.39 -0.70 -10.69
C GLY A 136 14.16 -1.50 -10.24
N GLY A 137 14.26 -2.11 -9.07
CA GLY A 137 13.13 -2.78 -8.43
C GLY A 137 12.11 -1.75 -7.93
N GLN A 138 10.84 -2.13 -7.97
CA GLN A 138 9.74 -1.31 -7.49
C GLN A 138 8.75 -2.17 -6.70
N VAL A 139 8.18 -1.60 -5.66
CA VAL A 139 7.18 -2.25 -4.81
C VAL A 139 6.07 -1.27 -4.49
N ALA A 140 4.86 -1.76 -4.37
CA ALA A 140 3.73 -0.97 -3.89
C ALA A 140 2.80 -1.82 -3.02
N ILE A 141 2.21 -1.17 -2.04
CA ILE A 141 1.10 -1.68 -1.24
C ILE A 141 -0.09 -0.79 -1.57
N SER A 142 -1.16 -1.36 -2.13
CA SER A 142 -2.44 -0.68 -2.33
C SER A 142 -3.47 -1.26 -1.39
N VAL A 143 -4.18 -0.38 -0.68
CA VAL A 143 -5.09 -0.74 0.41
C VAL A 143 -6.52 -0.40 0.00
N GLY A 144 -7.45 -1.34 0.21
CA GLY A 144 -8.87 -1.10 0.01
C GLY A 144 -9.46 -0.21 1.12
N TYR A 145 -10.54 0.49 0.82
CA TYR A 145 -11.16 1.48 1.72
C TYR A 145 -11.44 0.95 3.13
N GLY A 146 -11.83 -0.31 3.27
CA GLY A 146 -12.13 -0.92 4.56
C GLY A 146 -10.92 -1.15 5.46
N LEU A 147 -9.72 -1.18 4.88
CA LEU A 147 -8.46 -1.38 5.61
C LEU A 147 -7.66 -0.08 5.80
N GLU A 148 -8.05 1.05 5.20
CA GLU A 148 -7.30 2.33 5.32
C GLU A 148 -7.18 2.80 6.78
N GLY A 149 -8.20 2.51 7.61
CA GLY A 149 -8.15 2.83 9.04
C GLY A 149 -7.13 2.01 9.82
N ALA A 150 -6.89 0.75 9.44
CA ALA A 150 -5.91 -0.13 10.05
C ALA A 150 -4.51 0.01 9.43
N ILE A 151 -4.44 0.27 8.13
CA ILE A 151 -3.19 0.38 7.36
C ILE A 151 -3.20 1.71 6.57
N PRO A 152 -3.01 2.85 7.25
CA PRO A 152 -2.84 4.14 6.56
C PRO A 152 -1.57 4.14 5.68
N ASP A 153 -1.51 5.06 4.71
CA ASP A 153 -0.37 5.21 3.77
C ASP A 153 0.99 5.28 4.47
N ALA A 154 1.05 5.99 5.60
CA ALA A 154 2.27 6.10 6.40
C ALA A 154 2.74 4.74 6.93
N TYR A 155 1.81 3.85 7.30
CA TYR A 155 2.14 2.50 7.77
C TYR A 155 2.56 1.60 6.61
N ALA A 156 1.85 1.66 5.49
CA ALA A 156 2.25 0.98 4.26
C ALA A 156 3.67 1.40 3.84
N LYS A 157 4.00 2.70 3.92
CA LYS A 157 5.35 3.20 3.63
C LYS A 157 6.41 2.64 4.59
N ARG A 158 6.14 2.61 5.88
CA ARG A 158 7.07 2.02 6.88
C ARG A 158 7.31 0.54 6.63
N ILE A 159 6.28 -0.22 6.27
CA ILE A 159 6.43 -1.64 5.93
C ILE A 159 7.32 -1.81 4.69
N ILE A 160 7.13 -0.99 3.67
CA ILE A 160 7.99 -1.00 2.48
C ILE A 160 9.44 -0.72 2.86
N ASP A 161 9.69 0.32 3.63
CA ASP A 161 11.04 0.78 3.95
C ASP A 161 11.76 -0.13 4.95
N ASN A 162 11.04 -0.75 5.89
CA ASN A 162 11.63 -1.54 6.96
C ASN A 162 11.64 -3.05 6.70
N GLU A 163 10.61 -3.58 6.05
CA GLU A 163 10.46 -5.02 5.86
C GLU A 163 10.78 -5.46 4.42
N LEU A 164 10.40 -4.68 3.39
CA LEU A 164 10.56 -5.10 2.01
C LEU A 164 11.92 -4.69 1.42
N ILE A 165 12.23 -3.39 1.40
CA ILE A 165 13.43 -2.86 0.72
C ILE A 165 14.73 -3.44 1.27
N PRO A 166 14.95 -3.63 2.58
CA PRO A 166 16.20 -4.19 3.09
C PRO A 166 16.47 -5.62 2.61
N HIS A 167 15.43 -6.45 2.54
CA HIS A 167 15.50 -7.82 2.00
C HIS A 167 15.69 -7.80 0.49
N PHE A 168 14.94 -6.98 -0.23
CA PHE A 168 14.98 -6.93 -1.70
C PHE A 168 16.32 -6.43 -2.24
N ARG A 169 17.00 -5.55 -1.51
CA ARG A 169 18.40 -5.15 -1.83
C ARG A 169 19.38 -6.32 -1.79
N GLN A 170 19.06 -7.34 -0.98
CA GLN A 170 19.85 -8.58 -0.86
C GLN A 170 19.33 -9.69 -1.79
N ASN A 171 18.36 -9.39 -2.67
CA ASN A 171 17.63 -10.34 -3.52
C ASN A 171 16.85 -11.40 -2.73
N ASP A 172 16.59 -11.18 -1.43
CA ASP A 172 15.72 -12.02 -0.60
C ASP A 172 14.26 -11.57 -0.75
N TYR A 173 13.68 -11.84 -1.93
CA TYR A 173 12.30 -11.48 -2.21
C TYR A 173 11.30 -12.23 -1.33
N PHE A 174 11.56 -13.51 -1.07
CA PHE A 174 10.66 -14.31 -0.25
C PHE A 174 10.65 -13.86 1.21
N GLY A 175 11.84 -13.71 1.82
CA GLY A 175 11.96 -13.26 3.22
C GLY A 175 11.31 -11.90 3.45
N GLY A 176 11.55 -10.94 2.55
CA GLY A 176 10.91 -9.62 2.63
C GLY A 176 9.39 -9.68 2.48
N THR A 177 8.88 -10.48 1.54
CA THR A 177 7.43 -10.64 1.34
C THR A 177 6.77 -11.28 2.56
N VAL A 178 7.37 -12.33 3.15
CA VAL A 178 6.88 -12.97 4.36
C VAL A 178 6.85 -11.98 5.53
N ALA A 179 7.95 -11.23 5.75
CA ALA A 179 8.03 -10.24 6.82
C ALA A 179 6.96 -9.15 6.68
N ALA A 180 6.77 -8.64 5.47
CA ALA A 180 5.74 -7.64 5.19
C ALA A 180 4.32 -8.18 5.38
N CYS A 181 4.03 -9.40 4.87
CA CYS A 181 2.72 -10.04 5.05
C CYS A 181 2.40 -10.29 6.53
N ASP A 182 3.38 -10.68 7.36
CA ASP A 182 3.19 -10.88 8.80
C ASP A 182 2.75 -9.57 9.48
N VAL A 183 3.40 -8.45 9.17
CA VAL A 183 3.02 -7.14 9.71
C VAL A 183 1.65 -6.68 9.18
N LEU A 184 1.39 -6.85 7.88
CA LEU A 184 0.12 -6.49 7.26
C LEU A 184 -1.06 -7.28 7.85
N MET A 185 -0.89 -8.58 8.06
CA MET A 185 -1.91 -9.44 8.69
C MET A 185 -2.21 -8.99 10.12
N LYS A 186 -1.18 -8.68 10.92
CA LYS A 186 -1.36 -8.20 12.30
C LYS A 186 -2.03 -6.84 12.38
N LEU A 187 -1.74 -5.93 11.45
CA LEU A 187 -2.43 -4.64 11.36
C LEU A 187 -3.89 -4.82 10.93
N ALA A 188 -4.14 -5.62 9.92
CA ALA A 188 -5.48 -5.85 9.40
C ALA A 188 -6.39 -6.62 10.39
N SER A 189 -5.82 -7.48 11.24
CA SER A 189 -6.54 -8.15 12.33
C SER A 189 -6.73 -7.28 13.58
N GLY A 190 -6.04 -6.11 13.66
CA GLY A 190 -6.08 -5.23 14.82
C GLY A 190 -5.20 -5.69 15.99
N GLU A 191 -4.28 -6.64 15.79
CA GLU A 191 -3.37 -7.14 16.83
C GLU A 191 -2.29 -6.11 17.20
N ILE A 192 -1.87 -5.28 16.24
CA ILE A 192 -0.93 -4.17 16.45
C ILE A 192 -1.51 -2.89 15.85
N SER A 193 -1.21 -1.76 16.47
CA SER A 193 -1.65 -0.44 16.00
C SER A 193 -0.57 0.32 15.21
N GLU A 194 0.70 -0.11 15.29
CA GLU A 194 1.82 0.53 14.59
C GLU A 194 2.86 -0.50 14.11
N PRO A 195 3.33 -0.40 12.84
CA PRO A 195 4.46 -1.19 12.37
C PRO A 195 5.76 -0.67 13.00
N ARG A 196 6.79 -1.54 13.07
CA ARG A 196 8.10 -1.18 13.58
C ARG A 196 8.68 0.03 12.83
N SER A 197 9.02 1.11 13.57
CA SER A 197 9.84 2.18 13.03
C SER A 197 11.32 1.79 13.22
N ARG A 198 12.06 1.76 12.16
CA ARG A 198 13.51 1.65 12.17
C ARG A 198 14.05 3.08 12.21
N ASP A 199 14.00 3.70 13.38
CA ASP A 199 14.72 4.93 13.61
C ASP A 199 16.19 4.55 13.83
N ASP A 200 16.96 4.52 12.76
CA ASP A 200 18.41 4.27 12.77
C ASP A 200 19.21 5.41 13.45
N ASP A 201 18.54 6.41 14.05
CA ASP A 201 19.16 7.62 14.58
C ASP A 201 18.96 7.91 16.07
N ASP A 202 18.45 6.98 16.89
CA ASP A 202 18.23 7.27 18.30
C ASP A 202 19.43 7.06 19.26
N ALA A 203 20.63 6.84 18.72
CA ALA A 203 21.83 6.99 19.55
C ALA A 203 21.97 8.43 20.08
N GLY A 204 21.50 9.43 19.33
CA GLY A 204 21.46 10.84 19.71
C GLY A 204 20.45 11.15 20.81
N GLY A 205 19.24 10.60 20.75
CA GLY A 205 18.18 10.82 21.73
C GLY A 205 18.51 10.20 23.08
N VAL A 206 19.03 8.97 23.10
CA VAL A 206 19.47 8.30 24.32
C VAL A 206 20.65 9.05 24.95
N LEU A 207 21.63 9.49 24.16
CA LEU A 207 22.76 10.29 24.65
C LEU A 207 22.28 11.64 25.19
N ALA A 208 21.38 12.33 24.50
CA ALA A 208 20.80 13.59 24.93
C ALA A 208 20.01 13.42 26.24
N PHE A 209 19.25 12.34 26.39
CA PHE A 209 18.54 12.01 27.63
C PHE A 209 19.50 11.78 28.82
N PHE A 210 20.59 11.02 28.63
CA PHE A 210 21.59 10.82 29.66
C PHE A 210 22.34 12.11 30.02
N LEU A 211 22.69 12.95 29.04
CA LEU A 211 23.28 14.25 29.26
C LEU A 211 22.35 15.19 30.03
N PHE A 212 21.04 15.19 29.70
CA PHE A 212 20.03 15.93 30.45
C PHE A 212 19.89 15.44 31.88
N LEU A 213 19.90 14.13 32.10
CA LEU A 213 19.83 13.53 33.43
C LEU A 213 21.08 13.86 34.27
N ILE A 214 22.27 13.82 33.67
CA ILE A 214 23.53 14.26 34.31
C ILE A 214 23.45 15.75 34.64
N PHE A 215 22.94 16.59 33.73
CA PHE A 215 22.76 18.02 33.98
C PHE A 215 21.81 18.27 35.15
N VAL A 216 20.68 17.57 35.24
CA VAL A 216 19.75 17.67 36.37
C VAL A 216 20.42 17.25 37.69
N ILE A 217 21.24 16.19 37.70
CA ILE A 217 21.97 15.73 38.87
C ILE A 217 22.99 16.80 39.31
N ILE A 218 23.72 17.41 38.37
CA ILE A 218 24.69 18.46 38.68
C ILE A 218 23.98 19.67 39.26
N VAL A 219 22.87 20.10 38.68
CA VAL A 219 22.07 21.25 39.19
C VAL A 219 21.53 20.95 40.58
N ALA A 220 21.03 19.73 40.84
CA ALA A 220 20.56 19.28 42.15
C ALA A 220 21.72 19.24 43.20
N ALA A 221 22.90 18.78 42.79
CA ALA A 221 24.07 18.75 43.65
C ALA A 221 24.58 20.16 44.03
N VAL A 222 24.57 21.09 43.05
CA VAL A 222 24.93 22.50 43.30
C VAL A 222 23.89 23.19 44.20
N ALA A 223 22.59 22.93 43.98
CA ALA A 223 21.52 23.44 44.83
C ALA A 223 21.56 22.87 46.24
N ALA A 224 21.90 21.60 46.40
CA ALA A 224 22.06 20.95 47.71
C ALA A 224 23.34 21.40 48.43
N GLY A 225 24.40 21.79 47.68
CA GLY A 225 25.67 22.26 48.26
C GLY A 225 25.64 23.68 48.86
N SER A 226 24.60 24.47 48.59
CA SER A 226 24.53 25.87 49.06
C SER A 226 23.81 26.05 50.40
N ASN A 227 23.41 24.97 51.10
CA ASN A 227 22.78 25.08 52.42
C ASN A 227 23.61 24.44 53.52
N LYS A 228 24.79 25.04 53.83
CA LYS A 228 25.55 24.76 55.02
C LYS A 228 25.08 25.67 56.15
N GLY A 229 23.89 25.38 56.68
CA GLY A 229 23.32 25.98 57.89
C GLY A 229 23.26 24.94 59.01
N ASN A 230 24.19 25.09 59.93
CA ASN A 230 24.32 24.42 61.22
C ASN A 230 22.96 24.32 61.95
N ASN A 231 22.57 23.09 62.40
CA ASN A 231 21.99 22.94 63.77
C ASN A 231 21.98 21.48 64.23
N ASN A 232 22.56 21.32 65.41
CA ASN A 232 22.47 20.22 66.33
C ASN A 232 21.02 19.92 66.76
N GLY A 233 20.64 18.65 66.92
CA GLY A 233 19.43 18.27 67.65
C GLY A 233 19.07 16.79 67.59
N ARG A 234 19.30 16.12 68.61
CA ARG A 234 19.07 14.74 69.04
C ARG A 234 17.68 14.17 68.81
N ARG A 235 17.67 12.82 68.76
CA ARG A 235 16.64 11.83 69.20
C ARG A 235 15.63 11.37 68.11
N GLY A 236 15.72 10.11 67.67
CA GLY A 236 15.08 8.97 68.38
C GLY A 236 13.69 8.69 67.85
N GLY A 237 13.47 7.53 67.28
CA GLY A 237 12.08 7.05 67.04
C GLY A 237 11.92 6.10 65.87
N ARG A 238 11.95 4.81 66.16
CA ARG A 238 11.19 3.68 65.63
C ARG A 238 10.39 3.91 64.35
N GLY A 239 10.71 3.11 63.34
CA GLY A 239 9.91 2.15 62.58
C GLY A 239 8.52 2.53 62.15
N ARG A 240 8.41 2.66 60.83
CA ARG A 240 7.18 2.26 60.15
C ARG A 240 7.56 1.86 58.74
N TYR A 241 7.35 0.58 58.41
CA TYR A 241 7.38 0.11 57.07
C TYR A 241 6.19 0.75 56.34
N ASP A 242 6.46 1.51 55.30
CA ASP A 242 5.43 2.09 54.46
C ASP A 242 5.37 1.24 53.15
N ASP A 243 4.16 0.77 52.86
CA ASP A 243 3.83 -0.16 51.73
C ASP A 243 4.04 0.41 50.34
N GLY A 244 4.81 1.50 50.19
CA GLY A 244 5.06 2.17 48.91
C GLY A 244 6.17 1.58 48.04
N ASP A 245 7.10 0.80 48.63
CA ASP A 245 8.32 0.39 47.93
C ASP A 245 8.19 -0.87 47.07
N ILE A 246 7.09 -1.63 47.21
CA ILE A 246 6.89 -2.87 46.46
C ILE A 246 6.38 -2.57 45.02
N ALA A 247 5.62 -1.49 44.84
CA ALA A 247 5.08 -1.13 43.53
C ALA A 247 6.16 -0.61 42.55
N SER A 248 7.14 0.11 43.08
CA SER A 248 8.28 0.62 42.28
C SER A 248 9.26 -0.48 41.85
N ALA A 249 9.47 -1.52 42.71
CA ALA A 249 10.31 -2.66 42.34
C ALA A 249 9.73 -3.56 41.25
N ILE A 250 8.41 -3.66 41.19
CA ILE A 250 7.70 -4.46 40.13
C ILE A 250 7.76 -3.75 38.77
N ILE A 251 7.65 -2.42 38.77
CA ILE A 251 7.71 -1.63 37.51
C ILE A 251 9.12 -1.67 36.91
N ILE A 252 10.17 -1.58 37.76
CA ILE A 252 11.56 -1.62 37.29
C ILE A 252 11.96 -3.03 36.86
N GLY A 253 11.46 -4.08 37.50
CA GLY A 253 11.72 -5.47 37.10
C GLY A 253 11.12 -5.85 35.76
N ASN A 254 9.99 -5.26 35.40
CA ASN A 254 9.32 -5.54 34.10
C ASN A 254 9.91 -4.69 32.95
N LEU A 255 10.57 -3.57 33.26
CA LEU A 255 11.20 -2.70 32.25
C LEU A 255 12.64 -3.14 31.89
N LEU A 256 13.33 -3.88 32.80
CA LEU A 256 14.71 -4.38 32.60
C LEU A 256 14.77 -5.87 32.25
N GLY A 257 13.64 -6.59 32.33
CA GLY A 257 13.51 -7.99 31.90
C GLY A 257 13.45 -8.09 30.41
N GLY A 258 14.61 -8.19 29.75
CA GLY A 258 14.75 -8.30 28.33
C GLY A 258 13.84 -9.37 27.71
N SER A 259 12.97 -8.97 26.84
CA SER A 259 12.25 -9.82 25.94
C SER A 259 13.24 -10.55 25.05
N ARG A 260 13.54 -11.80 25.39
CA ARG A 260 14.15 -12.73 24.45
C ARG A 260 13.18 -12.95 23.31
N GLY A 261 13.64 -12.61 22.10
CA GLY A 261 12.92 -12.82 20.86
C GLY A 261 12.38 -14.23 20.76
N GLY A 262 11.06 -14.31 20.70
CA GLY A 262 10.37 -15.50 20.22
C GLY A 262 10.58 -15.56 18.72
N HIS A 263 11.43 -16.48 18.25
CA HIS A 263 11.33 -16.97 16.90
C HIS A 263 9.93 -17.58 16.75
N SER A 264 9.05 -16.90 16.04
CA SER A 264 7.82 -17.51 15.56
C SER A 264 8.22 -18.56 14.53
N SER A 265 8.24 -19.82 14.98
CA SER A 265 8.41 -20.99 14.14
C SER A 265 7.21 -21.06 13.19
N TRP A 266 7.41 -20.70 11.96
CA TRP A 266 6.51 -20.96 10.84
C TRP A 266 6.55 -22.46 10.48
N GLY A 267 5.98 -23.26 11.32
CA GLY A 267 5.93 -24.72 11.18
C GLY A 267 4.68 -25.29 11.82
N GLY A 268 3.52 -24.93 11.29
CA GLY A 268 2.26 -25.60 11.57
C GLY A 268 1.82 -26.37 10.34
N SER A 269 2.20 -27.65 10.25
CA SER A 269 1.62 -28.61 9.32
C SER A 269 0.18 -28.88 9.73
N GLY A 270 -0.73 -27.99 9.31
CA GLY A 270 -2.17 -28.21 9.33
C GLY A 270 -2.64 -28.30 7.89
N SER A 271 -2.89 -29.50 7.41
CA SER A 271 -3.56 -29.74 6.14
C SER A 271 -5.01 -29.26 6.24
N PHE A 272 -5.24 -27.99 5.98
CA PHE A 272 -6.57 -27.46 5.68
C PHE A 272 -6.73 -27.47 4.17
N GLY A 273 -7.44 -28.46 3.65
CA GLY A 273 -7.76 -28.61 2.23
C GLY A 273 -8.92 -27.70 1.81
N GLY A 274 -8.84 -26.41 2.08
CA GLY A 274 -9.70 -25.37 1.53
C GLY A 274 -8.90 -24.53 0.56
N GLY A 275 -9.20 -24.57 -0.75
CA GLY A 275 -8.63 -23.62 -1.71
C GLY A 275 -9.27 -22.25 -1.52
N PHE A 276 -8.54 -21.19 -1.95
CA PHE A 276 -9.06 -19.80 -1.96
C PHE A 276 -10.41 -19.72 -2.68
N GLY A 277 -11.41 -19.14 -2.01
CA GLY A 277 -12.80 -19.07 -2.49
C GLY A 277 -13.03 -18.07 -3.62
N GLY A 278 -12.03 -17.23 -3.92
CA GLY A 278 -12.07 -16.21 -4.97
C GLY A 278 -12.22 -14.78 -4.42
N PHE A 279 -12.01 -13.81 -5.31
CA PHE A 279 -12.16 -12.39 -5.01
C PHE A 279 -13.64 -11.97 -4.98
N GLY A 280 -14.01 -11.09 -4.06
CA GLY A 280 -15.39 -10.76 -3.71
C GLY A 280 -15.88 -9.36 -4.11
N GLY A 281 -15.07 -8.54 -4.78
CA GLY A 281 -15.53 -7.24 -5.33
C GLY A 281 -15.17 -6.00 -4.51
N GLY A 282 -14.05 -5.99 -3.78
CA GLY A 282 -13.59 -4.83 -3.01
C GLY A 282 -13.23 -3.61 -3.87
N SER A 283 -13.35 -2.42 -3.29
CA SER A 283 -13.04 -1.13 -3.90
C SER A 283 -11.75 -0.54 -3.32
N PHE A 284 -10.99 0.17 -4.17
CA PHE A 284 -9.72 0.81 -3.82
C PHE A 284 -9.77 2.30 -4.15
N GLY A 285 -9.31 3.16 -3.23
CA GLY A 285 -9.28 4.60 -3.40
C GLY A 285 -7.94 5.17 -3.88
N GLY A 286 -6.96 4.31 -4.13
CA GLY A 286 -5.59 4.73 -4.43
C GLY A 286 -4.76 5.05 -3.18
N GLY A 287 -5.27 4.73 -2.00
CA GLY A 287 -4.49 4.72 -0.75
C GLY A 287 -3.40 3.66 -0.80
N GLY A 288 -2.33 3.86 -0.01
CA GLY A 288 -1.19 2.96 0.04
C GLY A 288 0.15 3.68 -0.11
N ALA A 289 1.19 2.92 -0.43
CA ALA A 289 2.53 3.46 -0.59
C ALA A 289 3.32 2.70 -1.65
N SER A 290 4.38 3.33 -2.14
CA SER A 290 5.34 2.69 -3.04
C SER A 290 6.78 3.01 -2.67
N GLY A 291 7.71 2.18 -3.17
CA GLY A 291 9.14 2.33 -2.96
C GLY A 291 9.93 1.72 -4.10
N SER A 292 11.24 2.01 -4.14
CA SER A 292 12.17 1.49 -5.12
C SER A 292 13.51 1.18 -4.47
N TRP A 293 14.28 0.24 -5.07
CA TRP A 293 15.60 -0.14 -4.59
C TRP A 293 16.59 -0.45 -5.73
#